data_aa37444cf7b777b90c643eb66b1dfc21
#
_entry.id   aa37444cf7b777b90c643eb66b1dfc21
#
_cell.length_a   1.000
_cell.length_b   1.000
_cell.length_c   1.000
_cell.angle_alpha   90.00
_cell.angle_beta   90.00
_cell.angle_gamma   90.00
#
_symmetry.space_group_name_H-M   'P 1'
#
loop_
_entity.id
_entity.type
_entity.pdbx_description
1 polymer ?
#
loop_
_entity_poly.entity_id
_entity_poly.type
_entity_poly.pdbx_seq_one_letter_code
_entity_poly.pdbx_strand_id
1 'polypeptide(L)'
;MHKFSDFADEPSPMAGEKKKILNILNIEIVVVAFRFGDSKHKEGEYLTIQFKMDEDLYICFTGSTVLIRQAHTYKDKIPFETIIKKVHDYYTFS
;
A
#
# COMPACT_ATOMS: atom_id res chain seq x y z
N MET A 1 -4.78 -21.48 20.48
CA MET A 1 -6.17 -21.36 20.03
C MET A 1 -6.37 -19.99 19.37
N HIS A 2 -7.01 -20.00 18.22
CA HIS A 2 -7.29 -18.74 17.53
C HIS A 2 -8.43 -17.99 18.21
N LYS A 3 -8.27 -16.68 18.24
CA LYS A 3 -9.35 -15.84 18.72
C LYS A 3 -10.33 -15.59 17.60
N PHE A 4 -11.55 -15.26 17.93
CA PHE A 4 -12.57 -14.94 16.94
C PHE A 4 -12.10 -13.84 15.97
N SER A 5 -11.35 -12.86 16.47
CA SER A 5 -10.83 -11.78 15.66
C SER A 5 -9.90 -12.27 14.53
N ASP A 6 -9.32 -13.47 14.68
CA ASP A 6 -8.48 -14.03 13.62
C ASP A 6 -9.29 -14.51 12.43
N PHE A 7 -10.58 -14.70 12.62
CA PHE A 7 -11.50 -15.19 11.59
C PHE A 7 -12.49 -14.12 11.14
N ALA A 8 -12.50 -12.98 11.81
CA ALA A 8 -13.45 -11.94 11.48
C ALA A 8 -13.16 -11.42 10.06
N ASP A 9 -14.23 -11.16 9.33
CA ASP A 9 -14.11 -10.62 7.97
C ASP A 9 -13.57 -9.19 7.95
N GLU A 10 -13.59 -8.53 9.10
CA GLU A 10 -13.01 -7.20 9.21
C GLU A 10 -11.50 -7.34 9.28
N PRO A 11 -10.78 -6.87 8.25
CA PRO A 11 -9.33 -6.94 8.30
C PRO A 11 -8.81 -6.04 9.41
N SER A 12 -7.86 -6.55 10.18
CA SER A 12 -7.14 -5.72 11.12
C SER A 12 -6.40 -4.63 10.36
N PRO A 13 -6.36 -3.40 10.87
CA PRO A 13 -5.57 -2.36 10.23
C PRO A 13 -4.12 -2.79 10.14
N MET A 14 -3.48 -2.49 9.02
CA MET A 14 -2.05 -2.72 8.91
C MET A 14 -1.32 -1.79 9.88
N ALA A 15 -0.26 -2.29 10.49
CA ALA A 15 0.55 -1.50 11.40
C ALA A 15 1.27 -0.38 10.67
N GLY A 16 1.43 0.76 11.33
CA GLY A 16 2.17 1.87 10.79
C GLY A 16 1.40 3.18 10.85
N GLU A 17 2.14 4.27 10.87
CA GLU A 17 1.56 5.60 10.82
C GLU A 17 1.06 5.88 9.41
N LYS A 18 -0.12 6.46 9.31
CA LYS A 18 -0.73 6.78 8.03
C LYS A 18 -0.07 7.98 7.38
N LYS A 19 0.36 7.83 6.13
CA LYS A 19 0.94 8.91 5.34
C LYS A 19 0.15 9.07 4.05
N LYS A 20 0.05 10.31 3.59
CA LYS A 20 -0.52 10.58 2.27
C LYS A 20 0.53 10.33 1.21
N ILE A 21 0.09 9.77 0.08
CA ILE A 21 1.03 9.45 -1.00
C ILE A 21 1.81 10.67 -1.48
N LEU A 22 1.18 11.85 -1.47
CA LEU A 22 1.84 13.09 -1.88
C LEU A 22 3.02 13.45 -0.99
N ASN A 23 3.03 12.99 0.26
CA ASN A 23 4.07 13.30 1.22
C ASN A 23 5.25 12.33 1.16
N ILE A 24 5.15 11.28 0.35
CA ILE A 24 6.20 10.27 0.24
C ILE A 24 6.72 10.12 -1.19
N LEU A 25 6.36 11.06 -2.07
CA LEU A 25 6.86 11.04 -3.45
C LEU A 25 8.35 11.32 -3.48
N ASN A 26 9.06 10.62 -4.36
CA ASN A 26 10.49 10.80 -4.60
C ASN A 26 11.37 10.50 -3.38
N ILE A 27 10.84 9.71 -2.44
CA ILE A 27 11.57 9.26 -1.27
C ILE A 27 11.75 7.75 -1.38
N GLU A 28 12.97 7.29 -1.10
CA GLU A 28 13.25 5.86 -1.11
C GLU A 28 12.56 5.19 0.07
N ILE A 29 11.78 4.15 -0.25
CA ILE A 29 11.03 3.38 0.74
C ILE A 29 11.23 1.89 0.50
N VAL A 30 10.96 1.09 1.53
CA VAL A 30 10.95 -0.37 1.41
C VAL A 30 9.52 -0.84 1.59
N VAL A 31 8.93 -1.34 0.52
CA VAL A 31 7.57 -1.89 0.57
C VAL A 31 7.61 -3.26 1.22
N VAL A 32 6.84 -3.45 2.27
CA VAL A 32 6.85 -4.70 3.04
C VAL A 32 5.57 -5.49 2.89
N ALA A 33 4.47 -4.86 2.51
CA ALA A 33 3.21 -5.56 2.31
C ALA A 33 2.23 -4.74 1.47
N PHE A 34 1.31 -5.44 0.84
CA PHE A 34 0.18 -4.84 0.13
C PHE A 34 -1.10 -5.44 0.67
N ARG A 35 -2.15 -4.64 0.69
CA ARG A 35 -3.49 -5.11 0.98
C ARG A 35 -4.44 -4.55 -0.06
N PHE A 36 -5.20 -5.43 -0.69
CA PHE A 36 -6.16 -5.05 -1.71
C PHE A 36 -7.56 -5.08 -1.12
N GLY A 37 -8.39 -4.14 -1.50
CA GLY A 37 -9.77 -4.09 -1.06
C GLY A 37 -10.63 -3.38 -2.07
N ASP A 38 -11.94 -3.48 -1.90
CA ASP A 38 -12.88 -2.79 -2.75
C ASP A 38 -13.27 -1.45 -2.13
N SER A 39 -13.36 -0.44 -2.97
CA SER A 39 -13.81 0.86 -2.51
C SER A 39 -15.32 0.82 -2.28
N LYS A 40 -15.77 1.32 -1.12
CA LYS A 40 -17.19 1.37 -0.79
C LYS A 40 -17.96 2.43 -1.58
N HIS A 41 -17.27 3.42 -2.07
CA HIS A 41 -17.89 4.59 -2.70
C HIS A 41 -17.61 4.73 -4.17
N LYS A 42 -16.73 3.91 -4.70
CA LYS A 42 -16.37 3.92 -6.12
C LYS A 42 -16.20 2.49 -6.59
N GLU A 43 -16.50 2.26 -7.84
CA GLU A 43 -16.17 1.00 -8.45
C GLU A 43 -14.65 0.88 -8.57
N GLY A 44 -14.11 -0.27 -8.23
CA GLY A 44 -12.70 -0.54 -8.39
C GLY A 44 -12.01 -0.94 -7.11
N GLU A 45 -10.76 -1.30 -7.26
CA GLU A 45 -9.92 -1.73 -6.16
C GLU A 45 -9.33 -0.55 -5.42
N TYR A 46 -8.96 -0.85 -4.20
CA TYR A 46 -8.31 0.07 -3.30
C TYR A 46 -7.06 -0.61 -2.76
N LEU A 47 -5.96 0.11 -2.70
CA LEU A 47 -4.68 -0.46 -2.29
C LEU A 47 -4.18 0.21 -1.02
N THR A 48 -3.77 -0.62 -0.06
CA THR A 48 -3.01 -0.16 1.11
C THR A 48 -1.58 -0.67 0.95
N ILE A 49 -0.63 0.24 1.05
CA ILE A 49 0.80 -0.08 0.95
C ILE A 49 1.41 0.09 2.34
N GLN A 50 1.99 -0.97 2.87
CA GLN A 50 2.77 -0.89 4.10
C GLN A 50 4.24 -0.80 3.72
N PHE A 51 4.92 0.20 4.24
CA PHE A 51 6.31 0.45 3.87
C PHE A 51 7.12 0.98 5.04
N LYS A 52 8.43 0.83 4.94
CA LYS A 52 9.38 1.40 5.89
C LYS A 52 10.07 2.59 5.25
N MET A 53 10.24 3.63 6.05
CA MET A 53 10.96 4.82 5.67
C MET A 53 11.70 5.29 6.92
N ASP A 54 13.02 5.44 6.85
CA ASP A 54 13.85 5.82 7.99
C ASP A 54 13.65 4.94 9.21
N GLU A 55 13.54 3.64 9.00
CA GLU A 55 13.36 2.60 10.02
C GLU A 55 11.97 2.57 10.68
N ASP A 56 11.11 3.53 10.36
CA ASP A 56 9.74 3.55 10.86
C ASP A 56 8.79 2.92 9.87
N LEU A 57 7.73 2.35 10.40
CA LEU A 57 6.72 1.67 9.61
C LEU A 57 5.54 2.60 9.33
N TYR A 58 5.14 2.67 8.08
CA TYR A 58 4.06 3.55 7.64
C TYR A 58 3.10 2.80 6.73
N ILE A 59 1.92 3.37 6.56
CA ILE A 59 0.95 2.90 5.58
C ILE A 59 0.46 4.07 4.74
N CYS A 60 0.12 3.80 3.49
CA CYS A 60 -0.60 4.76 2.68
C CYS A 60 -1.70 4.07 1.88
N PHE A 61 -2.75 4.82 1.58
CA PHE A 61 -3.90 4.33 0.84
C PHE A 61 -3.95 5.01 -0.51
N THR A 62 -4.29 4.25 -1.54
CA THR A 62 -4.38 4.80 -2.88
C THR A 62 -5.39 4.03 -3.72
N GLY A 63 -6.05 4.75 -4.62
CA GLY A 63 -6.88 4.16 -5.66
C GLY A 63 -6.23 4.21 -7.03
N SER A 64 -4.93 4.51 -7.08
CA SER A 64 -4.22 4.61 -8.35
C SER A 64 -4.22 3.29 -9.10
N THR A 65 -4.78 3.28 -10.29
CA THR A 65 -4.86 2.09 -11.14
C THR A 65 -3.48 1.53 -11.46
N VAL A 66 -2.51 2.41 -11.73
CA VAL A 66 -1.16 1.99 -12.06
C VAL A 66 -0.49 1.31 -10.87
N LEU A 67 -0.57 1.93 -9.68
CA LEU A 67 0.02 1.33 -8.48
C LEU A 67 -0.64 0.02 -8.12
N ILE A 68 -1.97 -0.07 -8.26
CA ILE A 68 -2.69 -1.31 -7.98
C ILE A 68 -2.24 -2.42 -8.92
N ARG A 69 -2.10 -2.12 -10.21
CA ARG A 69 -1.63 -3.09 -11.20
C ARG A 69 -0.21 -3.53 -10.87
N GLN A 70 0.66 -2.60 -10.54
CA GLN A 70 2.04 -2.91 -10.17
C GLN A 70 2.09 -3.75 -8.90
N ALA A 71 1.24 -3.45 -7.92
CA ALA A 71 1.18 -4.23 -6.70
C ALA A 71 0.76 -5.68 -6.96
N HIS A 72 -0.21 -5.91 -7.84
CA HIS A 72 -0.60 -7.26 -8.23
C HIS A 72 0.55 -8.00 -8.92
N THR A 73 1.33 -7.28 -9.72
CA THR A 73 2.45 -7.87 -10.44
C THR A 73 3.60 -8.22 -9.51
N TYR A 74 3.88 -7.37 -8.52
CA TYR A 74 5.07 -7.50 -7.69
C TYR A 74 4.80 -7.98 -6.26
N LYS A 75 3.58 -8.38 -5.94
CA LYS A 75 3.23 -8.81 -4.58
C LYS A 75 4.08 -9.96 -4.06
N ASP A 76 4.61 -10.78 -4.96
CA ASP A 76 5.47 -11.90 -4.59
C ASP A 76 6.95 -11.50 -4.47
N LYS A 77 7.25 -10.24 -4.72
CA LYS A 77 8.62 -9.73 -4.67
C LYS A 77 8.92 -8.91 -3.44
N ILE A 78 7.95 -8.75 -2.55
CA ILE A 78 8.16 -8.01 -1.31
C ILE A 78 9.04 -8.81 -0.35
N PRO A 79 9.88 -8.12 0.49
CA PRO A 79 10.06 -6.67 0.47
C PRO A 79 10.92 -6.20 -0.70
N PHE A 80 10.66 -4.97 -1.17
CA PHE A 80 11.51 -4.38 -2.20
C PHE A 80 11.66 -2.89 -1.98
N GLU A 81 12.79 -2.34 -2.41
CA GLU A 81 13.04 -0.92 -2.37
C GLU A 81 12.47 -0.26 -3.62
N THR A 82 11.89 0.91 -3.44
CA THR A 82 11.33 1.64 -4.56
C THR A 82 11.18 3.12 -4.20
N ILE A 83 10.86 3.90 -5.22
CA ILE A 83 10.49 5.30 -5.07
C ILE A 83 9.15 5.45 -5.77
N ILE A 84 8.19 6.10 -5.12
CA ILE A 84 6.93 6.42 -5.77
C ILE A 84 7.08 7.75 -6.47
N LYS A 85 6.76 7.79 -7.75
CA LYS A 85 6.83 9.00 -8.57
C LYS A 85 5.46 9.32 -9.14
N LYS A 86 5.21 10.60 -9.31
CA LYS A 86 4.04 11.07 -10.03
C LYS A 86 4.47 11.41 -11.45
N VAL A 87 3.85 10.75 -12.43
CA VAL A 87 4.12 10.96 -13.84
C VAL A 87 2.81 11.44 -14.47
N HIS A 88 2.77 12.70 -14.86
CA HIS A 88 1.53 13.33 -15.36
C HIS A 88 0.39 13.17 -14.34
N ASP A 89 -0.61 12.37 -14.65
CA ASP A 89 -1.80 12.21 -13.81
C ASP A 89 -1.80 10.94 -12.99
N TYR A 90 -0.73 10.17 -12.99
CA TYR A 90 -0.71 8.89 -12.27
C TYR A 90 0.54 8.72 -11.42
N TYR A 91 0.43 7.81 -10.47
CA TYR A 91 1.55 7.41 -9.61
C TYR A 91 2.10 6.08 -10.09
N THR A 92 3.40 5.90 -9.91
CA THR A 92 4.07 4.66 -10.30
C THR A 92 5.24 4.37 -9.37
N PHE A 93 5.49 3.09 -9.14
CA PHE A 93 6.75 2.66 -8.52
C PHE A 93 7.87 2.79 -9.54
N SER A 94 9.03 3.18 -9.04
CA SER A 94 10.18 3.37 -9.91
C SER A 94 11.41 2.63 -9.39
#